data_74a7e3a1c7fb7fc300cb16313a863e16
#
_entry.id   74a7e3a1c7fb7fc300cb16313a863e16
#
_cell.length_a   1.000
_cell.length_b   1.000
_cell.length_c   1.000
_cell.angle_alpha   90.00
_cell.angle_beta   90.00
_cell.angle_gamma   90.00
#
_symmetry.space_group_name_H-M   'P 1'
#
loop_
_entity.id
_entity.type
_entity.pdbx_description
1 polymer ?
#
loop_
_entity_poly.entity_id
_entity_poly.type
_entity_poly.pdbx_seq_one_letter_code
_entity_poly.pdbx_strand_id
1 'polypeptide(L)'
;EYRLRNALDADRVLPWFYWSGETEMACVADVVAGTRAHAYAHHIQRLMITGNLALLLGVHPDEVDEWYLVVYADAYEWVEMPNTRGMALFADGGIMGTKPYAASGAYINRMSDYCGGCRYDVKAKSGPEACPFNRLYWGFLERNRGRLRDNRRLAMPYNTLDKQGEERRRAHVEEA
;
A
#
# COMPACT_ATOMS: atom_id res chain seq x y z
N GLU A 1 -19.78 1.70 -14.09
CA GLU A 1 -19.48 2.91 -13.26
C GLU A 1 -18.50 2.62 -12.10
N TYR A 2 -18.62 1.50 -11.37
CA TYR A 2 -17.71 1.17 -10.26
C TYR A 2 -16.26 1.02 -10.73
N ARG A 3 -16.02 0.37 -11.87
CA ARG A 3 -14.70 0.17 -12.47
C ARG A 3 -13.96 1.48 -12.79
N LEU A 4 -14.66 2.58 -12.96
CA LEU A 4 -14.06 3.88 -13.27
C LEU A 4 -13.70 4.69 -12.02
N ARG A 5 -13.93 4.15 -10.83
CA ARG A 5 -13.68 4.88 -9.59
C ARG A 5 -12.19 4.93 -9.27
N ASN A 6 -11.72 6.13 -8.96
CA ASN A 6 -10.37 6.42 -8.51
C ASN A 6 -10.42 7.62 -7.53
N ALA A 7 -10.99 7.40 -6.35
CA ALA A 7 -11.28 8.46 -5.38
C ALA A 7 -10.03 9.16 -4.81
N LEU A 8 -8.86 8.56 -4.97
CA LEU A 8 -7.59 9.13 -4.51
C LEU A 8 -6.79 9.79 -5.65
N ASP A 9 -7.31 9.80 -6.89
CA ASP A 9 -6.62 10.26 -8.11
C ASP A 9 -5.20 9.65 -8.24
N ALA A 10 -5.09 8.36 -7.97
CA ALA A 10 -3.86 7.62 -8.13
C ALA A 10 -3.55 7.44 -9.63
N ASP A 11 -2.33 7.73 -10.05
CA ASP A 11 -1.97 7.82 -11.48
C ASP A 11 -0.64 7.14 -11.85
N ARG A 12 0.07 6.58 -10.86
CA ARG A 12 1.36 5.93 -11.11
C ARG A 12 1.18 4.57 -11.76
N VAL A 13 2.13 4.20 -12.61
CA VAL A 13 2.23 2.86 -13.18
C VAL A 13 2.66 1.85 -12.10
N LEU A 14 2.28 0.59 -12.29
CA LEU A 14 2.70 -0.49 -11.40
C LEU A 14 4.21 -0.71 -11.52
N PRO A 15 5.00 -0.63 -10.43
CA PRO A 15 6.43 -0.83 -10.48
C PRO A 15 6.83 -2.21 -11.00
N TRP A 16 7.91 -2.28 -11.79
CA TRP A 16 8.36 -3.51 -12.43
C TRP A 16 8.64 -4.66 -11.45
N PHE A 17 9.03 -4.37 -10.20
CA PHE A 17 9.27 -5.42 -9.21
C PHE A 17 8.02 -6.25 -8.84
N TYR A 18 6.80 -5.78 -9.13
CA TYR A 18 5.60 -6.61 -9.03
C TYR A 18 5.61 -7.80 -10.00
N TRP A 19 6.28 -7.62 -11.13
CA TRP A 19 6.44 -8.65 -12.16
C TRP A 19 7.72 -9.48 -11.98
N SER A 20 8.85 -8.80 -11.74
CA SER A 20 10.17 -9.46 -11.64
C SER A 20 10.42 -10.09 -10.26
N GLY A 21 9.88 -9.52 -9.19
CA GLY A 21 10.23 -9.87 -7.80
C GLY A 21 11.55 -9.25 -7.34
N GLU A 22 12.21 -8.43 -8.17
CA GLU A 22 13.51 -7.81 -7.88
C GLU A 22 13.34 -6.61 -6.94
N THR A 23 13.34 -6.88 -5.64
CA THR A 23 13.24 -5.86 -4.60
C THR A 23 13.98 -6.31 -3.34
N GLU A 24 14.56 -5.37 -2.63
CA GLU A 24 15.23 -5.61 -1.34
C GLU A 24 14.27 -5.60 -0.13
N MET A 25 12.97 -5.32 -0.37
CA MET A 25 11.93 -5.45 0.65
C MET A 25 11.57 -6.92 0.83
N ALA A 26 12.09 -7.58 1.87
CA ALA A 26 11.93 -9.02 2.11
C ALA A 26 10.46 -9.48 2.04
N CYS A 27 9.53 -8.71 2.63
CA CYS A 27 8.10 -9.03 2.60
C CYS A 27 7.52 -9.02 1.19
N VAL A 28 7.92 -8.08 0.34
CA VAL A 28 7.45 -7.96 -1.05
C VAL A 28 8.07 -9.04 -1.92
N ALA A 29 9.39 -9.24 -1.79
CA ALA A 29 10.13 -10.28 -2.53
C ALA A 29 9.53 -11.67 -2.29
N ASP A 30 9.28 -12.03 -1.03
CA ASP A 30 8.68 -13.32 -0.67
C ASP A 30 7.27 -13.49 -1.23
N VAL A 31 6.40 -12.49 -1.06
CA VAL A 31 5.01 -12.55 -1.57
C VAL A 31 4.98 -12.64 -3.10
N VAL A 32 5.82 -11.89 -3.80
CA VAL A 32 5.88 -11.96 -5.26
C VAL A 32 6.46 -13.29 -5.72
N ALA A 33 7.51 -13.80 -5.08
CA ALA A 33 8.07 -15.12 -5.38
C ALA A 33 7.05 -16.24 -5.17
N GLY A 34 6.33 -16.23 -4.05
CA GLY A 34 5.26 -17.18 -3.77
C GLY A 34 4.10 -17.08 -4.79
N THR A 35 3.71 -15.87 -5.15
CA THR A 35 2.70 -15.62 -6.19
C THR A 35 3.10 -16.19 -7.54
N ARG A 36 4.36 -15.99 -7.96
CA ARG A 36 4.89 -16.54 -9.21
C ARG A 36 4.98 -18.06 -9.21
N ALA A 37 5.33 -18.66 -8.07
CA ALA A 37 5.48 -20.12 -7.95
C ALA A 37 4.14 -20.85 -7.89
N HIS A 38 3.12 -20.26 -7.27
CA HIS A 38 1.88 -20.95 -6.92
C HIS A 38 0.61 -20.31 -7.50
N ALA A 39 0.72 -19.17 -8.19
CA ALA A 39 -0.42 -18.33 -8.61
C ALA A 39 -1.37 -18.02 -7.44
N TYR A 40 -0.82 -17.90 -6.24
CA TYR A 40 -1.58 -17.71 -5.00
C TYR A 40 -0.75 -16.94 -3.97
N ALA A 41 -1.42 -16.09 -3.20
CA ALA A 41 -0.94 -15.52 -1.96
C ALA A 41 -2.07 -15.49 -0.93
N HIS A 42 -1.75 -15.60 0.35
CA HIS A 42 -2.74 -15.48 1.41
C HIS A 42 -3.40 -14.09 1.40
N HIS A 43 -4.69 -14.01 1.76
CA HIS A 43 -5.45 -12.75 1.73
C HIS A 43 -4.72 -11.59 2.41
N ILE A 44 -4.10 -11.82 3.59
CA ILE A 44 -3.36 -10.78 4.31
C ILE A 44 -2.11 -10.32 3.53
N GLN A 45 -1.45 -11.21 2.81
CA GLN A 45 -0.31 -10.85 1.94
C GLN A 45 -0.79 -9.98 0.76
N ARG A 46 -1.92 -10.35 0.14
CA ARG A 46 -2.53 -9.54 -0.93
C ARG A 46 -2.94 -8.15 -0.41
N LEU A 47 -3.66 -8.08 0.70
CA LEU A 47 -4.19 -6.83 1.22
C LEU A 47 -3.10 -5.95 1.85
N MET A 48 -2.27 -6.51 2.74
CA MET A 48 -1.40 -5.72 3.62
C MET A 48 0.06 -5.63 3.16
N ILE A 49 0.44 -6.35 2.11
CA ILE A 49 1.77 -6.22 1.51
C ILE A 49 1.63 -5.65 0.10
N THR A 50 1.17 -6.43 -0.88
CA THR A 50 1.11 -5.93 -2.27
C THR A 50 0.05 -4.85 -2.46
N GLY A 51 -1.17 -5.04 -1.98
CA GLY A 51 -2.23 -4.04 -2.07
C GLY A 51 -1.91 -2.76 -1.29
N ASN A 52 -1.42 -2.88 -0.05
CA ASN A 52 -0.99 -1.74 0.75
C ASN A 52 0.16 -0.97 0.08
N LEU A 53 1.15 -1.66 -0.48
CA LEU A 53 2.25 -0.99 -1.18
C LEU A 53 1.74 -0.21 -2.41
N ALA A 54 0.88 -0.81 -3.22
CA ALA A 54 0.27 -0.15 -4.36
C ALA A 54 -0.55 1.10 -3.95
N LEU A 55 -1.35 0.99 -2.88
CA LEU A 55 -2.08 2.12 -2.30
C LEU A 55 -1.13 3.24 -1.86
N LEU A 56 -0.09 2.91 -1.10
CA LEU A 56 0.86 3.89 -0.57
C LEU A 56 1.67 4.56 -1.68
N LEU A 57 2.00 3.84 -2.73
CA LEU A 57 2.67 4.37 -3.92
C LEU A 57 1.73 5.27 -4.76
N GLY A 58 0.42 5.09 -4.68
CA GLY A 58 -0.54 5.77 -5.54
C GLY A 58 -0.58 5.18 -6.95
N VAL A 59 -0.50 3.86 -7.06
CA VAL A 59 -0.61 3.15 -8.34
C VAL A 59 -2.05 3.24 -8.85
N HIS A 60 -2.19 3.47 -10.17
CA HIS A 60 -3.51 3.55 -10.81
C HIS A 60 -4.31 2.25 -10.57
N PRO A 61 -5.58 2.33 -10.20
CA PRO A 61 -6.37 1.13 -9.87
C PRO A 61 -6.42 0.08 -10.99
N ASP A 62 -6.48 0.49 -12.26
CA ASP A 62 -6.52 -0.45 -13.38
C ASP A 62 -5.25 -1.30 -13.49
N GLU A 63 -4.08 -0.72 -13.20
CA GLU A 63 -2.80 -1.43 -13.18
C GLU A 63 -2.77 -2.53 -12.12
N VAL A 64 -3.34 -2.25 -10.96
CA VAL A 64 -3.39 -3.21 -9.85
C VAL A 64 -4.45 -4.29 -10.11
N ASP A 65 -5.63 -3.90 -10.58
CA ASP A 65 -6.70 -4.85 -10.94
C ASP A 65 -6.20 -5.84 -12.01
N GLU A 66 -5.53 -5.33 -13.07
CA GLU A 66 -4.96 -6.17 -14.12
C GLU A 66 -3.91 -7.13 -13.56
N TRP A 67 -2.97 -6.64 -12.73
CA TRP A 67 -1.96 -7.48 -12.12
C TRP A 67 -2.59 -8.62 -11.30
N TYR A 68 -3.57 -8.32 -10.44
CA TYR A 68 -4.24 -9.34 -9.62
C TYR A 68 -4.96 -10.38 -10.48
N LEU A 69 -5.66 -9.95 -11.54
CA LEU A 69 -6.36 -10.86 -12.47
C LEU A 69 -5.39 -11.78 -13.21
N VAL A 70 -4.18 -11.30 -13.53
CA VAL A 70 -3.19 -12.07 -14.29
C VAL A 70 -2.45 -13.06 -13.40
N VAL A 71 -2.11 -12.69 -12.16
CA VAL A 71 -1.16 -13.49 -11.35
C VAL A 71 -1.83 -14.49 -10.41
N TYR A 72 -3.10 -14.31 -10.05
CA TYR A 72 -3.80 -15.20 -9.12
C TYR A 72 -4.78 -16.13 -9.83
N ALA A 73 -4.63 -17.43 -9.60
CA ALA A 73 -5.48 -18.46 -10.21
C ALA A 73 -6.95 -18.41 -9.72
N ASP A 74 -7.19 -17.82 -8.57
CA ASP A 74 -8.52 -17.66 -7.96
C ASP A 74 -9.12 -16.26 -8.19
N ALA A 75 -8.49 -15.44 -9.04
CA ALA A 75 -8.97 -14.11 -9.37
C ALA A 75 -10.08 -14.14 -10.43
N TYR A 76 -11.16 -13.43 -10.15
CA TYR A 76 -12.26 -13.18 -11.07
C TYR A 76 -12.64 -11.70 -10.99
N GLU A 77 -12.96 -11.06 -12.09
CA GLU A 77 -13.22 -9.63 -12.15
C GLU A 77 -14.26 -9.18 -11.11
N TRP A 78 -15.35 -9.91 -10.94
CA TRP A 78 -16.40 -9.58 -9.97
C TRP A 78 -15.94 -9.70 -8.50
N VAL A 79 -14.89 -10.49 -8.22
CA VAL A 79 -14.26 -10.61 -6.91
C VAL A 79 -13.23 -9.49 -6.70
N GLU A 80 -12.42 -9.23 -7.75
CA GLU A 80 -11.33 -8.24 -7.68
C GLU A 80 -11.87 -6.81 -7.54
N MET A 81 -12.94 -6.45 -8.22
CA MET A 81 -13.51 -5.11 -8.13
C MET A 81 -13.74 -4.65 -6.68
N PRO A 82 -14.50 -5.36 -5.83
CA PRO A 82 -14.68 -4.94 -4.44
C PRO A 82 -13.43 -5.12 -3.57
N ASN A 83 -12.64 -6.18 -3.78
CA ASN A 83 -11.52 -6.51 -2.90
C ASN A 83 -10.25 -5.72 -3.24
N THR A 84 -9.92 -5.55 -4.50
CA THR A 84 -8.72 -4.81 -4.93
C THR A 84 -9.03 -3.32 -5.00
N ARG A 85 -9.94 -2.91 -5.90
CA ARG A 85 -10.28 -1.50 -6.11
C ARG A 85 -10.92 -0.85 -4.89
N GLY A 86 -11.87 -1.53 -4.25
CA GLY A 86 -12.59 -1.01 -3.08
C GLY A 86 -11.79 -1.15 -1.80
N MET A 87 -11.47 -2.37 -1.39
CA MET A 87 -10.86 -2.62 -0.09
C MET A 87 -9.37 -2.27 -0.06
N ALA A 88 -8.56 -2.80 -0.99
CA ALA A 88 -7.11 -2.61 -0.94
C ALA A 88 -6.71 -1.18 -1.32
N LEU A 89 -7.27 -0.63 -2.39
CA LEU A 89 -6.88 0.68 -2.93
C LEU A 89 -7.75 1.85 -2.47
N PHE A 90 -8.88 1.59 -1.79
CA PHE A 90 -9.84 2.64 -1.41
C PHE A 90 -10.29 3.52 -2.59
N ALA A 91 -10.20 2.99 -3.80
CA ALA A 91 -10.49 3.74 -5.01
C ALA A 91 -12.01 4.01 -5.19
N ASP A 92 -12.86 3.28 -4.47
CA ASP A 92 -14.31 3.48 -4.45
C ASP A 92 -14.76 4.63 -3.52
N GLY A 93 -13.84 5.22 -2.75
CA GLY A 93 -14.11 6.33 -1.86
C GLY A 93 -14.86 5.95 -0.58
N GLY A 94 -14.82 4.66 -0.22
CA GLY A 94 -15.37 4.20 1.06
C GLY A 94 -16.68 3.43 0.98
N ILE A 95 -17.02 2.86 -0.18
CA ILE A 95 -18.18 1.96 -0.33
C ILE A 95 -17.89 0.64 0.37
N MET A 96 -16.72 0.02 0.09
CA MET A 96 -16.33 -1.26 0.69
C MET A 96 -15.63 -1.10 2.03
N GLY A 97 -14.79 -0.10 2.18
CA GLY A 97 -14.02 0.14 3.40
C GLY A 97 -14.27 1.54 3.96
N THR A 98 -14.53 1.66 5.26
CA THR A 98 -14.78 2.97 5.88
C THR A 98 -13.53 3.84 6.03
N LYS A 99 -12.35 3.29 5.73
CA LYS A 99 -11.06 3.98 5.66
C LYS A 99 -10.11 3.19 4.77
N PRO A 100 -9.06 3.80 4.20
CA PRO A 100 -7.97 3.06 3.55
C PRO A 100 -7.30 2.09 4.53
N TYR A 101 -6.89 0.93 4.02
CA TYR A 101 -6.06 -0.04 4.78
C TYR A 101 -4.57 0.33 4.72
N ALA A 102 -4.27 1.64 4.69
CA ALA A 102 -2.90 2.13 4.73
C ALA A 102 -2.21 1.73 6.04
N ALA A 103 -1.04 1.10 5.93
CA ALA A 103 -0.24 0.64 7.06
C ALA A 103 1.25 0.82 6.81
N SER A 104 1.98 1.17 7.86
CA SER A 104 3.45 1.27 7.84
C SER A 104 4.11 -0.10 8.05
N GLY A 105 5.43 -0.17 7.93
CA GLY A 105 6.22 -1.36 8.23
C GLY A 105 6.03 -1.90 9.65
N ALA A 106 5.63 -1.07 10.60
CA ALA A 106 5.33 -1.50 11.97
C ALA A 106 4.17 -2.52 12.04
N TYR A 107 3.19 -2.41 11.13
CA TYR A 107 2.13 -3.43 11.01
C TYR A 107 2.70 -4.75 10.51
N ILE A 108 3.50 -4.72 9.45
CA ILE A 108 4.14 -5.91 8.85
C ILE A 108 5.02 -6.62 9.90
N ASN A 109 5.84 -5.86 10.62
CA ASN A 109 6.71 -6.39 11.69
C ASN A 109 5.94 -7.08 12.83
N ARG A 110 4.73 -6.60 13.12
CA ARG A 110 3.89 -7.20 14.18
C ARG A 110 3.20 -8.48 13.71
N MET A 111 2.87 -8.57 12.42
CA MET A 111 2.05 -9.64 11.86
C MET A 111 2.86 -10.75 11.18
N SER A 112 4.17 -10.57 11.05
CA SER A 112 5.07 -11.51 10.36
C SER A 112 6.49 -11.42 10.90
N ASP A 113 7.34 -12.33 10.46
CA ASP A 113 8.78 -12.37 10.76
C ASP A 113 9.67 -11.76 9.67
N TYR A 114 9.09 -11.24 8.58
CA TYR A 114 9.83 -10.66 7.45
C TYR A 114 10.88 -9.62 7.85
N CYS A 115 10.55 -8.77 8.82
CA CYS A 115 11.44 -7.67 9.21
C CYS A 115 12.72 -8.15 9.92
N GLY A 116 12.73 -9.36 10.49
CA GLY A 116 13.91 -9.94 11.17
C GLY A 116 15.07 -10.24 10.22
N GLY A 117 14.79 -10.54 8.96
CA GLY A 117 15.80 -10.81 7.93
C GLY A 117 15.84 -9.75 6.81
N CYS A 118 15.11 -8.64 6.96
CA CYS A 118 15.05 -7.61 5.93
C CYS A 118 16.29 -6.72 5.97
N ARG A 119 16.74 -6.24 4.80
CA ARG A 119 17.77 -5.19 4.71
C ARG A 119 17.36 -3.91 5.42
N TYR A 120 16.06 -3.56 5.37
CA TYR A 120 15.54 -2.32 5.91
C TYR A 120 15.17 -2.44 7.39
N ASP A 121 15.54 -1.43 8.17
CA ASP A 121 15.16 -1.32 9.58
C ASP A 121 13.77 -0.67 9.73
N VAL A 122 12.83 -1.44 10.26
CA VAL A 122 11.46 -0.97 10.52
C VAL A 122 11.39 0.08 11.62
N LYS A 123 12.41 0.20 12.49
CA LYS A 123 12.47 1.19 13.56
C LYS A 123 13.12 2.50 13.13
N ALA A 124 13.91 2.47 12.07
CA ALA A 124 14.54 3.67 11.52
C ALA A 124 13.47 4.61 10.96
N LYS A 125 13.57 5.89 11.32
CA LYS A 125 12.61 6.94 10.93
C LYS A 125 12.97 7.63 9.61
N SER A 126 14.22 7.55 9.21
CA SER A 126 14.76 8.19 8.00
C SER A 126 16.09 7.54 7.61
N GLY A 127 16.59 7.89 6.42
CA GLY A 127 17.83 7.37 5.88
C GLY A 127 17.63 6.16 4.94
N PRO A 128 18.71 5.73 4.27
CA PRO A 128 18.65 4.73 3.21
C PRO A 128 18.24 3.33 3.70
N GLU A 129 18.42 3.05 4.97
CA GLU A 129 18.06 1.77 5.60
C GLU A 129 16.67 1.78 6.25
N ALA A 130 16.00 2.93 6.28
CA ALA A 130 14.63 2.99 6.82
C ALA A 130 13.65 2.21 5.95
N CYS A 131 12.74 1.47 6.59
CA CYS A 131 11.72 0.70 5.89
C CYS A 131 10.90 1.59 4.93
N PRO A 132 10.86 1.28 3.62
CA PRO A 132 10.12 2.08 2.64
C PRO A 132 8.65 2.26 2.99
N PHE A 133 7.99 1.26 3.57
CA PHE A 133 6.60 1.37 4.00
C PHE A 133 6.38 2.50 5.02
N ASN A 134 7.38 2.82 5.86
CA ASN A 134 7.25 3.91 6.82
C ASN A 134 7.19 5.28 6.14
N ARG A 135 8.09 5.51 5.15
CA ARG A 135 8.10 6.76 4.37
C ARG A 135 6.83 6.90 3.54
N LEU A 136 6.53 5.87 2.77
CA LEU A 136 5.35 5.82 1.91
C LEU A 136 4.05 6.04 2.67
N TYR A 137 3.93 5.49 3.89
CA TYR A 137 2.75 5.69 4.74
C TYR A 137 2.52 7.17 5.10
N TRP A 138 3.56 7.86 5.56
CA TRP A 138 3.43 9.28 5.88
C TRP A 138 3.25 10.15 4.65
N GLY A 139 3.95 9.84 3.56
CA GLY A 139 3.75 10.48 2.26
C GLY A 139 2.34 10.30 1.72
N PHE A 140 1.78 9.10 1.82
CA PHE A 140 0.40 8.81 1.44
C PHE A 140 -0.61 9.66 2.22
N LEU A 141 -0.47 9.73 3.53
CA LEU A 141 -1.36 10.55 4.37
C LEU A 141 -1.27 12.03 4.00
N GLU A 142 -0.07 12.56 3.77
CA GLU A 142 0.08 13.97 3.42
C GLU A 142 -0.45 14.27 2.01
N ARG A 143 -0.14 13.45 0.99
CA ARG A 143 -0.68 13.61 -0.36
C ARG A 143 -2.21 13.61 -0.40
N ASN A 144 -2.82 12.76 0.42
CA ASN A 144 -4.27 12.60 0.45
C ASN A 144 -4.95 13.41 1.56
N ARG A 145 -4.26 14.35 2.19
CA ARG A 145 -4.78 15.16 3.30
C ARG A 145 -6.12 15.81 2.97
N GLY A 146 -6.25 16.42 1.81
CA GLY A 146 -7.47 17.11 1.39
C GLY A 146 -8.70 16.20 1.28
N ARG A 147 -8.49 14.88 1.07
CA ARG A 147 -9.56 13.89 0.91
C ARG A 147 -9.84 13.10 2.18
N LEU A 148 -8.80 12.85 2.97
CA LEU A 148 -8.86 11.87 4.06
C LEU A 148 -8.80 12.48 5.46
N ARG A 149 -8.42 13.76 5.62
CA ARG A 149 -8.24 14.39 6.93
C ARG A 149 -9.50 14.36 7.80
N ASP A 150 -10.67 14.48 7.17
CA ASP A 150 -11.97 14.51 7.85
C ASP A 150 -12.51 13.11 8.18
N ASN A 151 -11.83 12.05 7.73
CA ASN A 151 -12.20 10.69 8.09
C ASN A 151 -11.87 10.43 9.57
N ARG A 152 -12.90 10.29 10.41
CA ARG A 152 -12.76 10.08 11.86
C ARG A 152 -11.87 8.90 12.24
N ARG A 153 -11.83 7.85 11.40
CA ARG A 153 -11.01 6.66 11.65
C ARG A 153 -9.52 6.90 11.37
N LEU A 154 -9.17 8.01 10.74
CA LEU A 154 -7.80 8.47 10.49
C LEU A 154 -7.39 9.63 11.41
N ALA A 155 -8.22 10.02 12.36
CA ALA A 155 -7.94 11.14 13.25
C ALA A 155 -6.61 10.98 13.99
N MET A 156 -6.32 9.79 14.53
CA MET A 156 -5.07 9.55 15.26
C MET A 156 -3.81 9.66 14.37
N PRO A 157 -3.72 9.00 13.21
CA PRO A 157 -2.64 9.21 12.25
C PRO A 157 -2.44 10.67 11.88
N TYR A 158 -3.51 11.39 11.51
CA TYR A 158 -3.41 12.79 11.14
C TYR A 158 -2.98 13.70 12.30
N ASN A 159 -3.47 13.47 13.51
CA ASN A 159 -3.01 14.21 14.67
C ASN A 159 -1.51 13.97 14.96
N THR A 160 -0.99 12.78 14.66
CA THR A 160 0.43 12.47 14.77
C THR A 160 1.23 13.18 13.66
N LEU A 161 0.71 13.18 12.43
CA LEU A 161 1.33 13.86 11.30
C LEU A 161 1.38 15.39 11.50
N ASP A 162 0.31 15.98 12.03
CA ASP A 162 0.23 17.42 12.33
C ASP A 162 1.28 17.87 13.34
N LYS A 163 1.64 17.01 14.31
CA LYS A 163 2.69 17.31 15.29
C LYS A 163 4.11 17.30 14.72
N GLN A 164 4.33 16.79 13.52
CA GLN A 164 5.67 16.69 12.91
C GLN A 164 6.18 18.01 12.32
N GLY A 165 5.35 19.02 12.21
CA GLY A 165 5.69 20.29 11.57
C GLY A 165 5.61 20.24 10.03
N GLU A 166 5.55 21.41 9.42
CA GLU A 166 5.29 21.52 7.97
C GLU A 166 6.47 21.02 7.11
N GLU A 167 7.69 21.38 7.48
CA GLU A 167 8.90 20.97 6.76
C GLU A 167 9.03 19.45 6.67
N ARG A 168 8.82 18.75 7.79
CA ARG A 168 8.91 17.30 7.81
C ARG A 168 7.77 16.63 7.03
N ARG A 169 6.59 17.23 7.03
CA ARG A 169 5.46 16.72 6.22
C ARG A 169 5.73 16.84 4.73
N ARG A 170 6.36 17.95 4.28
CA ARG A 170 6.79 18.10 2.87
C ARG A 170 7.86 17.07 2.51
N ALA A 171 8.85 16.87 3.37
CA ALA A 171 9.88 15.86 3.16
C ALA A 171 9.31 14.45 2.97
N HIS A 172 8.23 14.08 3.68
CA HIS A 172 7.57 12.78 3.47
C HIS A 172 7.00 12.59 2.06
N VAL A 173 6.55 13.67 1.42
CA VAL A 173 6.03 13.60 0.04
C VAL A 173 7.16 13.51 -0.98
N GLU A 174 8.24 14.26 -0.75
CA GLU A 174 9.43 14.28 -1.64
C GLU A 174 10.20 12.97 -1.58
N GLU A 175 10.23 12.31 -0.42
CA GLU A 175 10.91 11.03 -0.21
C GLU A 175 10.06 9.81 -0.58
N ALA A 176 8.75 9.96 -0.85
CA ALA A 176 7.81 8.88 -1.14
C ALA A 176 7.58 8.67 -2.64
#